data_c281350ea927f14d8207ba31e8be9804
#
_entry.id   c281350ea927f14d8207ba31e8be9804
#
_cell.length_a   1.000
_cell.length_b   1.000
_cell.length_c   1.000
_cell.angle_alpha   90.00
_cell.angle_beta   90.00
_cell.angle_gamma   90.00
#
_symmetry.space_group_name_H-M   'P 1'
#
loop_
_entity.id
_entity.type
_entity.pdbx_description
1 polymer ?
#
loop_
_entity_poly.entity_id
_entity_poly.type
_entity_poly.pdbx_seq_one_letter_code
_entity_poly.pdbx_strand_id
1 'polypeptide(L)'
;TVGNEMLEAPMSYRCRWFEYLAYRPLLEKYYDEDPNMRWESAPKPRLTAKTYKSNYLPEGITEEERHNKIQERDMILTEQEPLFDAAEVLRFGKDLFYHNNFTSNLKGLNWLKRHFPNHRVHQINLPGELIPTHIDACFTPIKPGVIIINPNRKISSEQKKIFDDNKWEIH
;
A
#
# COMPACT_ATOMS: atom_id res chain seq x y z
N THR A 1 -6.31 -1.75 -10.11
CA THR A 1 -6.05 -2.73 -11.21
C THR A 1 -4.58 -2.80 -11.54
N VAL A 2 -4.10 -3.96 -11.99
CA VAL A 2 -2.78 -4.17 -12.56
C VAL A 2 -2.94 -4.87 -13.91
N GLY A 3 -2.68 -4.16 -15.01
CA GLY A 3 -3.05 -4.64 -16.33
C GLY A 3 -4.56 -4.85 -16.44
N ASN A 4 -4.98 -6.04 -16.87
CA ASN A 4 -6.37 -6.46 -16.95
C ASN A 4 -6.88 -7.16 -15.67
N GLU A 5 -6.08 -7.20 -14.61
CA GLU A 5 -6.46 -7.82 -13.35
C GLU A 5 -7.02 -6.78 -12.38
N MET A 6 -8.21 -7.05 -11.87
CA MET A 6 -8.79 -6.41 -10.69
C MET A 6 -8.46 -7.26 -9.47
N LEU A 7 -7.67 -6.71 -8.55
CA LEU A 7 -7.30 -7.37 -7.31
C LEU A 7 -8.06 -6.75 -6.13
N GLU A 8 -8.81 -7.56 -5.39
CA GLU A 8 -9.36 -7.18 -4.10
C GLU A 8 -8.27 -7.24 -3.03
N ALA A 9 -7.96 -6.10 -2.41
CA ALA A 9 -6.96 -6.01 -1.36
C ALA A 9 -7.44 -6.67 -0.05
N PRO A 10 -6.51 -7.22 0.77
CA PRO A 10 -6.84 -7.81 2.06
C PRO A 10 -6.84 -6.72 3.14
N MET A 11 -7.99 -6.08 3.35
CA MET A 11 -8.18 -4.99 4.31
C MET A 11 -7.60 -5.33 5.69
N SER A 12 -6.84 -4.39 6.27
CA SER A 12 -6.13 -4.59 7.54
C SER A 12 -6.96 -4.26 8.79
N TYR A 13 -8.06 -3.53 8.66
CA TYR A 13 -8.94 -3.18 9.77
C TYR A 13 -10.20 -4.02 9.78
N ARG A 14 -10.58 -4.54 10.96
CA ARG A 14 -11.79 -5.37 11.13
C ARG A 14 -13.06 -4.63 10.72
N CYS A 15 -13.18 -3.35 11.06
CA CYS A 15 -14.35 -2.54 10.72
C CYS A 15 -14.48 -2.27 9.21
N ARG A 16 -13.39 -2.42 8.45
CA ARG A 16 -13.33 -2.23 6.99
C ARG A 16 -13.30 -3.54 6.20
N TRP A 17 -13.33 -4.68 6.88
CA TRP A 17 -13.14 -5.99 6.26
C TRP A 17 -14.14 -6.29 5.13
N PHE A 18 -15.36 -5.73 5.21
CA PHE A 18 -16.43 -5.92 4.23
C PHE A 18 -16.49 -4.83 3.14
N GLU A 19 -15.60 -3.85 3.12
CA GLU A 19 -15.66 -2.72 2.16
C GLU A 19 -15.64 -3.16 0.70
N TYR A 20 -14.96 -4.26 0.37
CA TYR A 20 -14.94 -4.80 -0.98
C TYR A 20 -16.35 -5.16 -1.51
N LEU A 21 -17.31 -5.46 -0.63
CA LEU A 21 -18.67 -5.77 -1.02
C LEU A 21 -19.39 -4.56 -1.61
N ALA A 22 -19.05 -3.35 -1.22
CA ALA A 22 -19.65 -2.13 -1.76
C ALA A 22 -19.37 -1.96 -3.26
N TYR A 23 -18.26 -2.50 -3.74
CA TYR A 23 -17.85 -2.44 -5.16
C TYR A 23 -18.27 -3.68 -5.96
N ARG A 24 -18.81 -4.70 -5.30
CA ARG A 24 -19.16 -5.98 -5.92
C ARG A 24 -20.05 -5.82 -7.18
N PRO A 25 -21.16 -5.07 -7.15
CA PRO A 25 -22.00 -4.92 -8.33
C PRO A 25 -21.29 -4.25 -9.51
N LEU A 26 -20.35 -3.33 -9.23
CA LEU A 26 -19.56 -2.66 -10.26
C LEU A 26 -18.52 -3.63 -10.87
N LEU A 27 -17.89 -4.44 -10.03
CA LEU A 27 -16.91 -5.43 -10.48
C LEU A 27 -17.55 -6.54 -11.31
N GLU A 28 -18.73 -7.01 -10.90
CA GLU A 28 -19.54 -7.98 -11.65
C GLU A 28 -19.88 -7.43 -13.04
N LYS A 29 -20.34 -6.18 -13.11
CA LYS A 29 -20.63 -5.52 -14.39
C LYS A 29 -19.37 -5.50 -15.30
N TYR A 30 -18.23 -5.06 -14.80
CA TYR A 30 -17.00 -5.01 -15.60
C TYR A 30 -16.53 -6.41 -16.02
N TYR A 31 -16.67 -7.39 -15.15
CA TYR A 31 -16.32 -8.77 -15.46
C TYR A 31 -17.20 -9.35 -16.59
N ASP A 32 -18.50 -9.04 -16.59
CA ASP A 32 -19.44 -9.47 -17.63
C ASP A 32 -19.21 -8.74 -18.97
N GLU A 33 -18.77 -7.47 -18.91
CA GLU A 33 -18.56 -6.63 -20.11
C GLU A 33 -17.16 -6.85 -20.75
N ASP A 34 -16.13 -7.23 -20.00
CA ASP A 34 -14.77 -7.45 -20.51
C ASP A 34 -14.30 -8.89 -20.34
N PRO A 35 -14.34 -9.70 -21.41
CA PRO A 35 -13.92 -11.10 -21.35
C PRO A 35 -12.42 -11.31 -21.05
N ASN A 36 -11.62 -10.23 -21.10
CA ASN A 36 -10.21 -10.30 -20.73
C ASN A 36 -9.95 -9.90 -19.26
N MET A 37 -10.96 -9.40 -18.55
CA MET A 37 -10.82 -9.03 -17.16
C MET A 37 -10.58 -10.27 -16.30
N ARG A 38 -9.53 -10.20 -15.49
CA ARG A 38 -9.28 -11.16 -14.43
C ARG A 38 -9.72 -10.51 -13.11
N TRP A 39 -10.49 -11.24 -12.34
CA TRP A 39 -10.94 -10.81 -11.03
C TRP A 39 -10.40 -11.76 -9.98
N GLU A 40 -9.48 -11.26 -9.18
CA GLU A 40 -8.75 -12.02 -8.17
C GLU A 40 -8.95 -11.40 -6.78
N SER A 41 -8.80 -12.23 -5.77
CA SER A 41 -8.84 -11.77 -4.38
C SER A 41 -7.54 -12.15 -3.68
N ALA A 42 -6.89 -11.20 -3.04
CA ALA A 42 -5.80 -11.52 -2.13
C ALA A 42 -6.31 -12.40 -0.97
N PRO A 43 -5.43 -13.15 -0.29
CA PRO A 43 -5.85 -14.00 0.82
C PRO A 43 -6.66 -13.20 1.85
N LYS A 44 -7.91 -13.59 2.08
CA LYS A 44 -8.78 -12.91 3.04
C LYS A 44 -8.20 -13.07 4.45
N PRO A 45 -7.88 -11.98 5.16
CA PRO A 45 -7.25 -12.06 6.46
C PRO A 45 -8.25 -12.47 7.53
N ARG A 46 -7.74 -13.11 8.58
CA ARG A 46 -8.56 -13.52 9.74
C ARG A 46 -8.68 -12.41 10.77
N LEU A 47 -7.75 -11.46 10.78
CA LEU A 47 -7.69 -10.31 11.68
C LEU A 47 -7.87 -10.69 13.16
N THR A 48 -7.11 -11.69 13.60
CA THR A 48 -7.10 -12.16 14.98
C THR A 48 -6.32 -11.22 15.90
N ALA A 49 -6.29 -11.47 17.20
CA ALA A 49 -5.45 -10.71 18.14
C ALA A 49 -3.95 -10.78 17.77
N LYS A 50 -3.50 -11.86 17.12
CA LYS A 50 -2.10 -12.04 16.69
C LYS A 50 -1.74 -11.19 15.47
N THR A 51 -2.73 -10.65 14.75
CA THR A 51 -2.53 -9.75 13.60
C THR A 51 -1.97 -8.40 14.04
N TYR A 52 -2.20 -8.01 15.27
CA TYR A 52 -1.82 -6.72 15.83
C TYR A 52 -0.86 -6.88 17.00
N LYS A 53 0.07 -5.93 17.16
CA LYS A 53 0.93 -5.86 18.35
C LYS A 53 0.06 -5.53 19.57
N SER A 54 0.15 -6.34 20.62
CA SER A 54 -0.52 -6.06 21.88
C SER A 54 0.06 -4.79 22.51
N ASN A 55 -0.80 -3.97 23.10
CA ASN A 55 -0.40 -2.74 23.77
C ASN A 55 0.46 -1.79 22.91
N TYR A 56 0.16 -1.71 21.60
CA TYR A 56 0.93 -0.91 20.65
C TYR A 56 0.93 0.59 21.00
N LEU A 57 -0.22 1.13 21.42
CA LEU A 57 -0.39 2.48 21.95
C LEU A 57 -0.88 2.36 23.39
N PRO A 58 0.01 2.20 24.38
CA PRO A 58 -0.39 2.09 25.77
C PRO A 58 -1.05 3.38 26.27
N GLU A 59 -1.85 3.27 27.32
CA GLU A 59 -2.43 4.42 27.98
C GLU A 59 -1.31 5.38 28.46
N GLY A 60 -1.47 6.67 28.18
CA GLY A 60 -0.49 7.70 28.53
C GLY A 60 0.71 7.82 27.57
N ILE A 61 0.74 7.10 26.46
CA ILE A 61 1.79 7.29 25.44
C ILE A 61 1.83 8.74 24.95
N THR A 62 3.01 9.34 24.93
CA THR A 62 3.22 10.72 24.48
C THR A 62 3.19 10.84 22.96
N GLU A 63 3.01 12.08 22.45
CA GLU A 63 3.11 12.35 21.01
C GLU A 63 4.51 12.05 20.46
N GLU A 64 5.56 12.33 21.24
CA GLU A 64 6.93 12.04 20.87
C GLU A 64 7.18 10.54 20.71
N GLU A 65 6.71 9.72 21.64
CA GLU A 65 6.84 8.26 21.56
C GLU A 65 6.06 7.70 20.36
N ARG A 66 4.86 8.24 20.07
CA ARG A 66 4.10 7.89 18.86
C ARG A 66 4.85 8.24 17.59
N HIS A 67 5.45 9.44 17.56
CA HIS A 67 6.25 9.90 16.45
C HIS A 67 7.47 9.01 16.23
N ASN A 68 8.20 8.67 17.30
CA ASN A 68 9.36 7.79 17.24
C ASN A 68 9.00 6.41 16.67
N LYS A 69 7.86 5.81 17.07
CA LYS A 69 7.38 4.55 16.48
C LYS A 69 7.20 4.65 14.97
N ILE A 70 6.65 5.76 14.46
CA ILE A 70 6.47 5.98 13.02
C ILE A 70 7.82 6.09 12.31
N GLN A 71 8.76 6.86 12.87
CA GLN A 71 10.09 7.04 12.30
C GLN A 71 10.89 5.73 12.27
N GLU A 72 10.77 4.92 13.30
CA GLU A 72 11.40 3.59 13.41
C GLU A 72 10.69 2.51 12.59
N ARG A 73 9.57 2.85 11.94
CA ARG A 73 8.71 1.89 11.24
C ARG A 73 8.19 0.77 12.14
N ASP A 74 8.05 1.07 13.43
CA ASP A 74 7.38 0.21 14.39
C ASP A 74 5.86 0.33 14.22
N MET A 75 5.30 -0.40 13.24
CA MET A 75 3.88 -0.36 12.91
C MET A 75 3.07 -1.36 13.74
N ILE A 76 1.77 -1.11 13.88
CA ILE A 76 0.86 -1.95 14.68
C ILE A 76 0.69 -3.38 14.12
N LEU A 77 0.78 -3.54 12.81
CA LEU A 77 0.58 -4.84 12.17
C LEU A 77 1.77 -5.76 12.40
N THR A 78 1.48 -7.02 12.69
CA THR A 78 2.49 -8.08 12.70
C THR A 78 2.61 -8.72 11.31
N GLU A 79 3.59 -9.62 11.17
CA GLU A 79 3.75 -10.41 9.95
C GLU A 79 2.96 -11.75 10.00
N GLN A 80 1.83 -11.79 10.74
CA GLN A 80 1.02 -13.00 10.90
C GLN A 80 0.37 -13.45 9.59
N GLU A 81 -0.12 -12.51 8.81
CA GLU A 81 -0.83 -12.74 7.54
C GLU A 81 -0.55 -11.59 6.56
N PRO A 82 -0.68 -11.80 5.21
CA PRO A 82 -0.47 -10.73 4.25
C PRO A 82 -1.55 -9.66 4.41
N LEU A 83 -1.13 -8.41 4.57
CA LEU A 83 -2.03 -7.27 4.77
C LEU A 83 -1.58 -6.08 3.96
N PHE A 84 -2.50 -5.48 3.23
CA PHE A 84 -2.34 -4.16 2.58
C PHE A 84 -3.69 -3.61 2.14
N ASP A 85 -3.88 -2.33 2.30
CA ASP A 85 -4.96 -1.60 1.64
C ASP A 85 -4.55 -1.30 0.19
N ALA A 86 -5.50 -1.21 -0.72
CA ALA A 86 -5.23 -0.86 -2.12
C ALA A 86 -4.55 0.51 -2.26
N ALA A 87 -4.84 1.44 -1.36
CA ALA A 87 -4.26 2.78 -1.29
C ALA A 87 -2.76 2.80 -0.89
N GLU A 88 -2.18 1.66 -0.47
CA GLU A 88 -0.73 1.51 -0.23
C GLU A 88 0.03 1.02 -1.46
N VAL A 89 -0.66 0.88 -2.61
CA VAL A 89 -0.03 0.39 -3.84
C VAL A 89 -0.30 1.34 -5.00
N LEU A 90 0.74 1.93 -5.55
CA LEU A 90 0.66 2.73 -6.78
C LEU A 90 1.30 1.99 -7.95
N ARG A 91 0.68 2.13 -9.12
CA ARG A 91 1.14 1.50 -10.35
C ARG A 91 1.69 2.52 -11.34
N PHE A 92 2.89 2.24 -11.84
CA PHE A 92 3.59 3.00 -12.88
C PHE A 92 4.01 2.03 -13.99
N GLY A 93 3.08 1.67 -14.85
CA GLY A 93 3.35 0.67 -15.90
C GLY A 93 3.70 -0.70 -15.30
N LYS A 94 4.96 -1.13 -15.44
CA LYS A 94 5.49 -2.39 -14.88
C LYS A 94 6.06 -2.26 -13.48
N ASP A 95 6.04 -1.07 -12.90
CA ASP A 95 6.50 -0.79 -11.55
C ASP A 95 5.31 -0.63 -10.61
N LEU A 96 5.35 -1.34 -9.49
CA LEU A 96 4.40 -1.22 -8.39
C LEU A 96 5.15 -0.65 -7.19
N PHE A 97 4.70 0.46 -6.66
CA PHE A 97 5.26 1.06 -5.46
C PHE A 97 4.38 0.71 -4.28
N TYR A 98 4.99 0.16 -3.26
CA TYR A 98 4.33 -0.33 -2.05
C TYR A 98 4.83 0.43 -0.83
N HIS A 99 3.92 1.02 -0.09
CA HIS A 99 4.22 1.69 1.17
C HIS A 99 3.92 0.75 2.34
N ASN A 100 4.94 0.43 3.14
CA ASN A 100 4.74 -0.28 4.39
C ASN A 100 4.32 0.70 5.48
N ASN A 101 3.06 0.61 5.91
CA ASN A 101 2.44 1.57 6.83
C ASN A 101 1.50 0.86 7.80
N PHE A 102 0.61 1.60 8.48
CA PHE A 102 -0.36 1.09 9.45
C PHE A 102 -1.37 0.11 8.86
N THR A 103 -1.60 0.16 7.54
CA THR A 103 -2.55 -0.68 6.82
C THR A 103 -1.90 -1.73 5.94
N SER A 104 -0.58 -1.89 6.05
CA SER A 104 0.20 -2.80 5.21
C SER A 104 1.41 -3.36 5.95
N ASN A 105 1.86 -4.55 5.59
CA ASN A 105 3.03 -5.20 6.18
C ASN A 105 3.96 -5.83 5.13
N LEU A 106 5.15 -6.27 5.54
CA LEU A 106 6.12 -6.87 4.61
C LEU A 106 5.65 -8.20 4.02
N LYS A 107 4.79 -8.91 4.74
CA LYS A 107 4.19 -10.14 4.21
C LYS A 107 3.26 -9.86 3.05
N GLY A 108 2.51 -8.73 3.09
CA GLY A 108 1.71 -8.22 1.97
C GLY A 108 2.57 -7.85 0.77
N LEU A 109 3.67 -7.13 1.00
CA LEU A 109 4.66 -6.82 -0.05
C LEU A 109 5.19 -8.10 -0.73
N ASN A 110 5.59 -9.09 0.07
CA ASN A 110 6.13 -10.35 -0.46
C ASN A 110 5.07 -11.17 -1.20
N TRP A 111 3.81 -11.08 -0.77
CA TRP A 111 2.71 -11.69 -1.48
C TRP A 111 2.50 -11.03 -2.85
N LEU A 112 2.49 -9.69 -2.93
CA LEU A 112 2.39 -8.95 -4.20
C LEU A 112 3.52 -9.27 -5.16
N LYS A 113 4.76 -9.38 -4.67
CA LYS A 113 5.91 -9.79 -5.50
C LYS A 113 5.73 -11.16 -6.15
N ARG A 114 5.13 -12.09 -5.42
CA ARG A 114 4.85 -13.44 -5.93
C ARG A 114 3.65 -13.47 -6.86
N HIS A 115 2.63 -12.66 -6.57
CA HIS A 115 1.41 -12.59 -7.35
C HIS A 115 1.64 -11.92 -8.72
N PHE A 116 2.48 -10.89 -8.74
CA PHE A 116 2.84 -10.16 -9.97
C PHE A 116 4.31 -10.41 -10.40
N PRO A 117 4.70 -11.63 -10.79
CA PRO A 117 6.10 -11.96 -11.07
C PRO A 117 6.70 -11.19 -12.26
N ASN A 118 5.84 -10.65 -13.13
CA ASN A 118 6.24 -9.87 -14.31
C ASN A 118 6.27 -8.34 -14.04
N HIS A 119 6.12 -7.93 -12.78
CA HIS A 119 6.21 -6.54 -12.34
C HIS A 119 7.37 -6.38 -11.35
N ARG A 120 7.94 -5.16 -11.32
CA ARG A 120 8.90 -4.77 -10.30
C ARG A 120 8.14 -4.15 -9.14
N VAL A 121 8.21 -4.78 -7.97
CA VAL A 121 7.54 -4.27 -6.77
C VAL A 121 8.58 -3.62 -5.86
N HIS A 122 8.50 -2.30 -5.73
CA HIS A 122 9.39 -1.46 -4.95
C HIS A 122 8.75 -1.08 -3.63
N GLN A 123 9.47 -1.30 -2.53
CA GLN A 123 9.06 -0.73 -1.25
C GLN A 123 9.47 0.74 -1.21
N ILE A 124 8.52 1.60 -0.86
CA ILE A 124 8.79 3.02 -0.59
C ILE A 124 8.63 3.29 0.91
N ASN A 125 9.56 4.07 1.45
CA ASN A 125 9.48 4.68 2.76
C ASN A 125 9.38 6.19 2.59
N LEU A 126 8.53 6.81 3.39
CA LEU A 126 8.29 8.25 3.38
C LEU A 126 8.81 8.84 4.69
N PRO A 127 10.07 9.28 4.73
CA PRO A 127 10.65 9.87 5.94
C PRO A 127 9.94 11.18 6.30
N GLY A 128 9.94 11.52 7.59
CA GLY A 128 9.30 12.74 8.10
C GLY A 128 7.77 12.68 8.21
N GLU A 129 7.19 11.52 8.04
CA GLU A 129 5.76 11.33 8.23
C GLU A 129 5.38 11.47 9.71
N LEU A 130 4.55 12.47 10.03
CA LEU A 130 4.02 12.70 11.38
C LEU A 130 2.74 11.93 11.62
N ILE A 131 1.91 11.84 10.59
CA ILE A 131 0.64 11.11 10.59
C ILE A 131 0.71 10.11 9.45
N PRO A 132 0.52 8.82 9.73
CA PRO A 132 0.50 7.81 8.67
C PRO A 132 -0.63 8.11 7.70
N THR A 133 -0.27 8.24 6.42
CA THR A 133 -1.22 8.38 5.33
C THR A 133 -0.88 7.37 4.26
N HIS A 134 -1.84 7.07 3.42
CA HIS A 134 -1.63 6.20 2.28
C HIS A 134 -0.66 6.83 1.28
N ILE A 135 0.00 5.99 0.49
CA ILE A 135 1.00 6.41 -0.49
C ILE A 135 0.43 7.37 -1.54
N ASP A 136 -0.84 7.22 -1.91
CA ASP A 136 -1.54 8.07 -2.89
C ASP A 136 -1.69 9.52 -2.43
N ALA A 137 -1.67 9.76 -1.11
CA ALA A 137 -1.62 11.12 -0.54
C ALA A 137 -0.19 11.71 -0.49
N CYS A 138 0.81 10.94 -0.82
CA CYS A 138 2.22 11.30 -0.71
C CYS A 138 2.88 11.54 -2.05
N PHE A 139 2.61 10.69 -3.03
CA PHE A 139 3.05 10.91 -4.39
C PHE A 139 2.06 10.27 -5.38
N THR A 140 1.86 10.92 -6.51
CA THR A 140 0.84 10.53 -7.47
C THR A 140 1.35 10.70 -8.90
N PRO A 141 1.20 9.67 -9.77
CA PRO A 141 1.48 9.81 -11.19
C PRO A 141 0.41 10.67 -11.86
N ILE A 142 0.82 11.67 -12.60
CA ILE A 142 -0.09 12.57 -13.35
C ILE A 142 -0.23 12.09 -14.79
N LYS A 143 0.88 11.72 -15.40
CA LYS A 143 0.98 11.17 -16.75
C LYS A 143 2.28 10.37 -16.88
N PRO A 144 2.47 9.60 -17.94
CA PRO A 144 3.76 8.95 -18.18
C PRO A 144 4.93 9.94 -18.09
N GLY A 145 5.89 9.64 -17.22
CA GLY A 145 7.08 10.47 -17.00
C GLY A 145 6.90 11.64 -16.02
N VAL A 146 5.73 11.83 -15.41
CA VAL A 146 5.49 12.96 -14.48
C VAL A 146 4.81 12.49 -13.20
N ILE A 147 5.40 12.84 -12.06
CA ILE A 147 4.82 12.61 -10.73
C ILE A 147 4.75 13.90 -9.91
N ILE A 148 3.76 13.98 -9.02
CA ILE A 148 3.70 14.99 -7.97
C ILE A 148 4.07 14.33 -6.65
N ILE A 149 4.93 14.98 -5.86
CA ILE A 149 5.33 14.53 -4.53
C ILE A 149 4.95 15.58 -3.49
N ASN A 150 4.38 15.13 -2.39
CA ASN A 150 4.16 16.01 -1.25
C ASN A 150 5.52 16.50 -0.70
N PRO A 151 5.78 17.84 -0.66
CA PRO A 151 7.08 18.37 -0.26
C PRO A 151 7.44 18.04 1.19
N ASN A 152 6.46 17.74 2.04
CA ASN A 152 6.66 17.36 3.44
C ASN A 152 6.93 15.86 3.63
N ARG A 153 6.84 15.06 2.55
CA ARG A 153 6.97 13.60 2.58
C ARG A 153 7.88 13.11 1.46
N LYS A 154 9.09 13.64 1.47
CA LYS A 154 10.07 13.35 0.42
C LYS A 154 10.51 11.89 0.45
N ILE A 155 10.57 11.28 -0.72
CA ILE A 155 11.26 10.00 -0.90
C ILE A 155 12.76 10.16 -0.65
N SER A 156 13.42 9.08 -0.23
CA SER A 156 14.88 9.10 -0.06
C SER A 156 15.61 9.32 -1.39
N SER A 157 16.86 9.77 -1.32
CA SER A 157 17.70 9.94 -2.52
C SER A 157 17.89 8.64 -3.28
N GLU A 158 17.97 7.51 -2.57
CA GLU A 158 18.07 6.18 -3.17
C GLU A 158 16.79 5.81 -3.94
N GLN A 159 15.64 6.07 -3.35
CA GLN A 159 14.35 5.79 -3.99
C GLN A 159 14.07 6.75 -5.16
N LYS A 160 14.53 7.99 -5.04
CA LYS A 160 14.45 9.00 -6.13
C LYS A 160 15.19 8.54 -7.38
N LYS A 161 16.28 7.79 -7.23
CA LYS A 161 17.07 7.26 -8.34
C LYS A 161 16.23 6.45 -9.34
N ILE A 162 15.19 5.74 -8.90
CA ILE A 162 14.29 4.98 -9.79
C ILE A 162 13.64 5.93 -10.81
N PHE A 163 13.24 7.11 -10.37
CA PHE A 163 12.60 8.11 -11.22
C PHE A 163 13.61 8.82 -12.11
N ASP A 164 14.76 9.20 -11.55
CA ASP A 164 15.85 9.87 -12.28
C ASP A 164 16.39 8.98 -13.42
N ASP A 165 16.65 7.70 -13.14
CA ASP A 165 17.14 6.74 -14.13
C ASP A 165 16.13 6.51 -15.29
N ASN A 166 14.85 6.69 -15.02
CA ASN A 166 13.77 6.59 -16.02
C ASN A 166 13.33 7.96 -16.57
N LYS A 167 14.05 9.03 -16.27
CA LYS A 167 13.80 10.41 -16.75
C LYS A 167 12.40 10.93 -16.39
N TRP A 168 11.93 10.62 -15.20
CA TRP A 168 10.69 11.15 -14.69
C TRP A 168 10.89 12.55 -14.10
N GLU A 169 9.95 13.44 -14.40
CA GLU A 169 9.87 14.78 -13.79
C GLU A 169 9.14 14.68 -12.45
N ILE A 170 9.72 15.28 -11.42
CA ILE A 170 9.17 15.32 -10.07
C ILE A 170 8.78 16.76 -9.75
N HIS A 171 7.51 16.97 -9.41
CA HIS A 171 6.93 18.26 -9.03
C HIS A 171 6.44 18.28 -7.58
#